data_3a4a6ec8d4226396dcd1ee54032267ad
#
_entry.id   3a4a6ec8d4226396dcd1ee54032267ad
#
_cell.length_a   1.000
_cell.length_b   1.000
_cell.length_c   1.000
_cell.angle_alpha   90.00
_cell.angle_beta   90.00
_cell.angle_gamma   90.00
#
_symmetry.space_group_name_H-M   'P 1'
#
loop_
_entity.id
_entity.type
_entity.pdbx_description
1 polymer ?
#
loop_
_entity_poly.entity_id
_entity_poly.type
_entity_poly.pdbx_seq_one_letter_code
_entity_poly.pdbx_strand_id
1 'polypeptide(L)'
;MTAPAKRPSAGPPAGPTRNDFAERLLKGSVKKSYAPVVDIDWDAPLDPDKFFLPPKTVSLYGTPLWDSMSREQQIELSRQEFVNTLSAGIWFENILNQALLRKMMHQDPTAPATHYELTELGDETRHMVMFGKAIDRVGVRPVRPRRYQRMIINLLPF
;
A
#
# COMPACT_ATOMS: atom_id res chain seq x y z
N MET A 1 -61.31 32.97 -12.40
CA MET A 1 -59.89 33.33 -12.38
C MET A 1 -59.23 32.40 -11.39
N THR A 2 -58.58 31.37 -11.86
CA THR A 2 -57.87 30.37 -11.03
C THR A 2 -56.41 30.82 -10.86
N ALA A 3 -55.95 30.98 -9.64
CA ALA A 3 -54.58 31.40 -9.32
C ALA A 3 -53.56 30.33 -9.78
N PRO A 4 -52.38 30.71 -10.31
CA PRO A 4 -51.37 29.75 -10.74
C PRO A 4 -50.75 29.04 -9.53
N ALA A 5 -50.63 27.70 -9.63
CA ALA A 5 -50.00 26.85 -8.64
C ALA A 5 -48.51 27.24 -8.47
N LYS A 6 -48.13 27.49 -7.23
CA LYS A 6 -46.74 27.81 -6.83
C LYS A 6 -45.85 26.61 -7.10
N ARG A 7 -44.82 26.71 -7.96
CA ARG A 7 -43.81 25.67 -8.16
C ARG A 7 -43.12 25.39 -6.82
N PRO A 8 -42.89 24.13 -6.48
CA PRO A 8 -42.09 23.80 -5.28
C PRO A 8 -40.69 24.38 -5.42
N SER A 9 -40.22 25.06 -4.40
CA SER A 9 -38.84 25.57 -4.33
C SER A 9 -37.89 24.39 -4.36
N ALA A 10 -36.94 24.41 -5.30
CA ALA A 10 -35.83 23.43 -5.29
C ALA A 10 -35.09 23.54 -3.93
N GLY A 11 -35.01 22.43 -3.23
CA GLY A 11 -34.20 22.34 -2.02
C GLY A 11 -32.74 22.71 -2.29
N PRO A 12 -31.95 22.96 -1.23
CA PRO A 12 -30.52 23.26 -1.39
C PRO A 12 -29.84 22.14 -2.21
N PRO A 13 -28.85 22.47 -3.07
CA PRO A 13 -28.17 21.47 -3.88
C PRO A 13 -27.56 20.40 -2.96
N ALA A 14 -27.81 19.14 -3.27
CA ALA A 14 -27.22 18.02 -2.56
C ALA A 14 -25.68 18.16 -2.60
N GLY A 15 -25.00 17.98 -1.46
CA GLY A 15 -23.54 17.99 -1.40
C GLY A 15 -22.93 16.89 -2.31
N PRO A 16 -21.60 16.94 -2.54
CA PRO A 16 -20.93 16.00 -3.42
C PRO A 16 -21.16 14.55 -2.97
N THR A 17 -21.49 13.68 -3.91
CA THR A 17 -21.74 12.25 -3.68
C THR A 17 -20.41 11.47 -3.60
N ARG A 18 -20.48 10.20 -3.16
CA ARG A 18 -19.33 9.28 -3.20
C ARG A 18 -18.75 9.15 -4.62
N ASN A 19 -19.59 9.12 -5.63
CA ASN A 19 -19.13 9.02 -7.02
C ASN A 19 -18.41 10.29 -7.50
N ASP A 20 -18.85 11.48 -7.08
CA ASP A 20 -18.17 12.74 -7.41
C ASP A 20 -16.76 12.79 -6.79
N PHE A 21 -16.61 12.26 -5.57
CA PHE A 21 -15.29 12.11 -4.95
C PHE A 21 -14.42 11.11 -5.71
N ALA A 22 -14.96 9.95 -6.06
CA ALA A 22 -14.25 8.90 -6.78
C ALA A 22 -13.77 9.37 -8.16
N GLU A 23 -14.60 10.08 -8.92
CA GLU A 23 -14.20 10.66 -10.21
C GLU A 23 -13.03 11.66 -10.06
N ARG A 24 -13.07 12.48 -9.04
CA ARG A 24 -12.00 13.45 -8.78
C ARG A 24 -10.70 12.76 -8.40
N LEU A 25 -10.76 11.72 -7.56
CA LEU A 25 -9.60 10.90 -7.17
C LEU A 25 -9.04 10.14 -8.37
N LEU A 26 -9.90 9.53 -9.19
CA LEU A 26 -9.51 8.83 -10.42
C LEU A 26 -8.73 9.74 -11.38
N LYS A 27 -9.25 10.97 -11.61
CA LYS A 27 -8.53 11.99 -12.41
C LYS A 27 -7.18 12.41 -11.79
N GLY A 28 -7.11 12.42 -10.46
CA GLY A 28 -5.87 12.70 -9.71
C GLY A 28 -4.83 11.60 -9.86
N SER A 29 -5.24 10.34 -9.77
CA SER A 29 -4.37 9.17 -9.89
C SER A 29 -3.67 9.11 -11.25
N VAL A 30 -4.40 9.39 -12.34
CA VAL A 30 -3.82 9.43 -13.69
C VAL A 30 -2.71 10.49 -13.81
N LYS A 31 -2.89 11.65 -13.14
CA LYS A 31 -1.92 12.75 -13.20
C LYS A 31 -0.67 12.53 -12.34
N LYS A 32 -0.79 11.71 -11.31
CA LYS A 32 0.25 11.43 -10.32
C LYS A 32 0.62 9.94 -10.30
N SER A 33 0.53 9.29 -11.44
CA SER A 33 0.93 7.88 -11.56
C SER A 33 2.42 7.75 -11.27
N TYR A 34 2.75 6.74 -10.49
CA TYR A 34 4.10 6.40 -10.09
C TYR A 34 4.45 5.00 -10.58
N ALA A 35 5.58 4.87 -11.28
CA ALA A 35 6.06 3.62 -11.83
C ALA A 35 7.40 3.22 -11.15
N PRO A 36 7.39 2.44 -10.07
CA PRO A 36 8.58 2.16 -9.26
C PRO A 36 9.72 1.50 -10.05
N VAL A 37 9.42 0.84 -11.16
CA VAL A 37 10.44 0.23 -12.02
C VAL A 37 11.27 1.25 -12.76
N VAL A 38 10.69 2.42 -13.06
CA VAL A 38 11.30 3.48 -13.88
C VAL A 38 11.70 4.69 -13.02
N ASP A 39 10.87 5.05 -12.04
CA ASP A 39 11.03 6.28 -11.28
C ASP A 39 12.04 6.15 -10.11
N ILE A 40 12.47 4.93 -9.78
CA ILE A 40 13.53 4.67 -8.79
C ILE A 40 14.79 4.26 -9.52
N ASP A 41 15.92 4.91 -9.18
CA ASP A 41 17.24 4.47 -9.61
C ASP A 41 17.68 3.25 -8.81
N TRP A 42 17.38 2.07 -9.33
CA TRP A 42 17.70 0.79 -8.69
C TRP A 42 19.20 0.44 -8.75
N ASP A 43 19.95 1.12 -9.59
CA ASP A 43 21.40 0.89 -9.76
C ASP A 43 22.26 1.82 -8.88
N ALA A 44 21.62 2.80 -8.22
CA ALA A 44 22.30 3.70 -7.29
C ALA A 44 23.07 2.91 -6.22
N PRO A 45 24.34 3.27 -5.93
CA PRO A 45 25.13 2.53 -4.95
C PRO A 45 24.53 2.60 -3.54
N LEU A 46 24.52 1.46 -2.85
CA LEU A 46 24.14 1.42 -1.44
C LEU A 46 25.35 1.86 -0.59
N ASP A 47 25.11 2.79 0.31
CA ASP A 47 26.12 3.24 1.27
C ASP A 47 26.22 2.23 2.43
N PRO A 48 27.36 1.55 2.61
CA PRO A 48 27.50 0.51 3.64
C PRO A 48 27.43 1.05 5.08
N ASP A 49 27.67 2.36 5.27
CA ASP A 49 27.67 3.00 6.58
C ASP A 49 26.30 3.56 7.00
N LYS A 50 25.27 3.41 6.13
CA LYS A 50 23.92 3.88 6.40
C LYS A 50 23.00 2.78 6.88
N PHE A 51 22.13 3.15 7.81
CA PHE A 51 21.04 2.29 8.26
C PHE A 51 19.97 2.18 7.17
N PHE A 52 19.39 1.00 7.02
CA PHE A 52 18.24 0.75 6.12
C PHE A 52 16.90 1.21 6.71
N LEU A 53 16.80 1.23 8.04
CA LEU A 53 15.71 1.82 8.80
C LEU A 53 16.26 2.89 9.73
N PRO A 54 15.51 3.95 10.06
CA PRO A 54 15.90 4.87 11.11
C PRO A 54 16.21 4.10 12.40
N PRO A 55 17.34 4.31 13.07
CA PRO A 55 17.75 3.52 14.25
C PRO A 55 16.63 3.38 15.31
N LYS A 56 15.87 4.45 15.55
CA LYS A 56 14.75 4.47 16.51
C LYS A 56 13.59 3.54 16.17
N THR A 57 13.50 3.06 14.93
CA THR A 57 12.45 2.14 14.49
C THR A 57 12.90 0.68 14.48
N VAL A 58 14.19 0.42 14.73
CA VAL A 58 14.74 -0.94 14.86
C VAL A 58 14.27 -1.52 16.21
N SER A 59 13.84 -2.78 16.20
CA SER A 59 13.16 -3.41 17.34
C SER A 59 13.97 -3.44 18.64
N LEU A 60 15.29 -3.51 18.54
CA LEU A 60 16.19 -3.54 19.70
C LEU A 60 16.68 -2.16 20.15
N TYR A 61 16.34 -1.08 19.45
CA TYR A 61 16.82 0.26 19.77
C TYR A 61 16.55 0.64 21.23
N GLY A 62 17.59 1.18 21.90
CA GLY A 62 17.50 1.61 23.30
C GLY A 62 17.51 0.47 24.32
N THR A 63 17.79 -0.75 23.92
CA THR A 63 18.02 -1.87 24.85
C THR A 63 19.51 -2.07 25.14
N PRO A 64 19.87 -2.68 26.29
CA PRO A 64 21.29 -3.01 26.59
C PRO A 64 21.94 -3.88 25.50
N LEU A 65 21.17 -4.73 24.81
CA LEU A 65 21.66 -5.53 23.71
C LEU A 65 22.06 -4.64 22.53
N TRP A 66 21.21 -3.68 22.14
CA TRP A 66 21.52 -2.71 21.10
C TRP A 66 22.79 -1.93 21.40
N ASP A 67 22.94 -1.47 22.65
CA ASP A 67 24.10 -0.67 23.09
C ASP A 67 25.41 -1.49 23.11
N SER A 68 25.31 -2.82 23.24
CA SER A 68 26.47 -3.74 23.18
C SER A 68 26.87 -4.12 21.75
N MET A 69 26.04 -3.82 20.73
CA MET A 69 26.33 -4.14 19.34
C MET A 69 27.30 -3.15 18.72
N SER A 70 28.20 -3.64 17.84
CA SER A 70 28.97 -2.75 16.99
C SER A 70 28.06 -2.00 15.99
N ARG A 71 28.57 -0.90 15.41
CA ARG A 71 27.81 -0.16 14.39
C ARG A 71 27.44 -1.04 13.19
N GLU A 72 28.36 -1.89 12.76
CA GLU A 72 28.13 -2.83 11.65
C GLU A 72 27.01 -3.83 11.98
N GLN A 73 26.98 -4.32 13.22
CA GLN A 73 25.90 -5.21 13.69
C GLN A 73 24.54 -4.49 13.74
N GLN A 74 24.54 -3.24 14.18
CA GLN A 74 23.31 -2.42 14.20
C GLN A 74 22.80 -2.14 12.78
N ILE A 75 23.71 -1.83 11.83
CA ILE A 75 23.36 -1.64 10.41
C ILE A 75 22.81 -2.94 9.83
N GLU A 76 23.48 -4.07 10.08
CA GLU A 76 23.02 -5.38 9.60
C GLU A 76 21.63 -5.75 10.16
N LEU A 77 21.40 -5.51 11.46
CA LEU A 77 20.07 -5.71 12.05
C LEU A 77 19.01 -4.86 11.35
N SER A 78 19.31 -3.58 11.12
CA SER A 78 18.38 -2.70 10.40
C SER A 78 18.10 -3.20 8.97
N ARG A 79 19.10 -3.78 8.31
CA ARG A 79 18.97 -4.40 6.97
C ARG A 79 18.04 -5.60 7.00
N GLN A 80 18.19 -6.47 7.98
CA GLN A 80 17.32 -7.66 8.15
C GLN A 80 15.89 -7.26 8.49
N GLU A 81 15.70 -6.29 9.37
CA GLU A 81 14.37 -5.81 9.73
C GLU A 81 13.68 -5.05 8.58
N PHE A 82 14.42 -4.30 7.78
CA PHE A 82 13.91 -3.68 6.55
C PHE A 82 13.34 -4.74 5.60
N VAL A 83 14.11 -5.80 5.32
CA VAL A 83 13.64 -6.89 4.45
C VAL A 83 12.47 -7.65 5.06
N ASN A 84 12.45 -7.84 6.38
CA ASN A 84 11.31 -8.44 7.07
C ASN A 84 10.04 -7.60 6.90
N THR A 85 10.14 -6.29 7.06
CA THR A 85 9.02 -5.35 6.88
C THR A 85 8.49 -5.37 5.45
N LEU A 86 9.37 -5.29 4.46
CA LEU A 86 8.96 -5.35 3.04
C LEU A 86 8.34 -6.71 2.68
N SER A 87 8.89 -7.79 3.22
CA SER A 87 8.33 -9.14 3.02
C SER A 87 6.92 -9.26 3.60
N ALA A 88 6.70 -8.72 4.80
CA ALA A 88 5.37 -8.66 5.41
C ALA A 88 4.43 -7.77 4.59
N GLY A 89 4.91 -6.63 4.08
CA GLY A 89 4.18 -5.75 3.18
C GLY A 89 3.66 -6.48 1.94
N ILE A 90 4.51 -7.23 1.23
CA ILE A 90 4.08 -8.02 0.06
C ILE A 90 2.92 -8.97 0.40
N TRP A 91 2.96 -9.61 1.56
CA TRP A 91 1.87 -10.50 2.00
C TRP A 91 0.62 -9.73 2.35
N PHE A 92 0.75 -8.58 3.00
CA PHE A 92 -0.37 -7.71 3.34
C PHE A 92 -1.08 -7.19 2.09
N GLU A 93 -0.34 -6.64 1.12
CA GLU A 93 -0.90 -6.16 -0.15
C GLU A 93 -1.59 -7.28 -0.93
N ASN A 94 -1.03 -8.49 -0.90
CA ASN A 94 -1.66 -9.64 -1.55
C ASN A 94 -3.03 -9.97 -0.93
N ILE A 95 -3.14 -9.95 0.40
CA ILE A 95 -4.39 -10.19 1.11
C ILE A 95 -5.40 -9.06 0.81
N LEU A 96 -4.95 -7.81 0.87
CA LEU A 96 -5.78 -6.64 0.57
C LEU A 96 -6.33 -6.71 -0.86
N ASN A 97 -5.49 -7.02 -1.84
CA ASN A 97 -5.89 -7.17 -3.24
C ASN A 97 -6.97 -8.26 -3.42
N GLN A 98 -6.83 -9.40 -2.76
CA GLN A 98 -7.86 -10.45 -2.79
C GLN A 98 -9.19 -9.98 -2.20
N ALA A 99 -9.15 -9.25 -1.08
CA ALA A 99 -10.36 -8.69 -0.47
C ALA A 99 -11.04 -7.65 -1.38
N LEU A 100 -10.26 -6.74 -1.98
CA LEU A 100 -10.77 -5.74 -2.92
C LEU A 100 -11.39 -6.38 -4.15
N LEU A 101 -10.74 -7.37 -4.76
CA LEU A 101 -11.26 -8.10 -5.92
C LEU A 101 -12.58 -8.79 -5.61
N ARG A 102 -12.71 -9.47 -4.47
CA ARG A 102 -13.98 -10.10 -4.06
C ARG A 102 -15.09 -9.09 -3.84
N LYS A 103 -14.78 -7.98 -3.16
CA LYS A 103 -15.73 -6.87 -2.96
C LYS A 103 -16.25 -6.33 -4.30
N MET A 104 -15.37 -6.13 -5.28
CA MET A 104 -15.73 -5.58 -6.59
C MET A 104 -16.60 -6.51 -7.43
N MET A 105 -16.57 -7.82 -7.21
CA MET A 105 -17.47 -8.76 -7.89
C MET A 105 -18.97 -8.48 -7.67
N HIS A 106 -19.31 -7.77 -6.59
CA HIS A 106 -20.68 -7.44 -6.20
C HIS A 106 -21.04 -5.96 -6.42
N GLN A 107 -20.15 -5.20 -7.06
CA GLN A 107 -20.33 -3.77 -7.32
C GLN A 107 -20.78 -3.53 -8.77
N ASP A 108 -21.36 -2.35 -9.01
CA ASP A 108 -21.63 -1.89 -10.38
C ASP A 108 -20.30 -1.59 -11.09
N PRO A 109 -19.95 -2.33 -12.16
CA PRO A 109 -18.68 -2.13 -12.87
C PRO A 109 -18.59 -0.79 -13.61
N THR A 110 -19.72 -0.07 -13.76
CA THR A 110 -19.78 1.24 -14.42
C THR A 110 -19.66 2.40 -13.43
N ALA A 111 -19.73 2.13 -12.12
CA ALA A 111 -19.68 3.16 -11.10
C ALA A 111 -18.27 3.77 -10.97
N PRO A 112 -18.12 5.11 -10.88
CA PRO A 112 -16.85 5.78 -10.65
C PRO A 112 -16.09 5.28 -9.42
N ALA A 113 -16.81 4.90 -8.37
CA ALA A 113 -16.24 4.33 -7.15
C ALA A 113 -15.52 2.99 -7.42
N THR A 114 -16.11 2.12 -8.25
CA THR A 114 -15.51 0.84 -8.66
C THR A 114 -14.27 1.09 -9.53
N HIS A 115 -14.32 2.05 -10.44
CA HIS A 115 -13.14 2.42 -11.25
C HIS A 115 -11.99 2.94 -10.39
N TYR A 116 -12.28 3.73 -9.35
CA TYR A 116 -11.26 4.21 -8.43
C TYR A 116 -10.67 3.05 -7.61
N GLU A 117 -11.49 2.13 -7.11
CA GLU A 117 -11.01 0.94 -6.38
C GLU A 117 -10.09 0.05 -7.26
N LEU A 118 -10.33 -0.02 -8.57
CA LEU A 118 -9.42 -0.68 -9.51
C LEU A 118 -8.07 0.05 -9.66
N THR A 119 -8.05 1.37 -9.51
CA THR A 119 -6.81 2.16 -9.49
C THR A 119 -6.00 1.88 -8.24
N GLU A 120 -6.65 1.82 -7.07
CA GLU A 120 -6.02 1.41 -5.81
C GLU A 120 -5.40 0.01 -5.92
N LEU A 121 -6.15 -0.96 -6.47
CA LEU A 121 -5.61 -2.30 -6.74
C LEU A 121 -4.34 -2.26 -7.61
N GLY A 122 -4.31 -1.38 -8.61
CA GLY A 122 -3.13 -1.14 -9.45
C GLY A 122 -1.95 -0.58 -8.66
N ASP A 123 -2.20 0.31 -7.71
CA ASP A 123 -1.16 0.89 -6.85
C ASP A 123 -0.59 -0.14 -5.88
N GLU A 124 -1.43 -1.00 -5.27
CA GLU A 124 -0.97 -2.07 -4.38
C GLU A 124 -0.10 -3.11 -5.12
N THR A 125 -0.42 -3.39 -6.39
CA THR A 125 0.46 -4.24 -7.21
C THR A 125 1.81 -3.60 -7.50
N ARG A 126 1.86 -2.26 -7.70
CA ARG A 126 3.13 -1.51 -7.84
C ARG A 126 3.94 -1.51 -6.55
N HIS A 127 3.28 -1.42 -5.37
CA HIS A 127 3.94 -1.55 -4.07
C HIS A 127 4.62 -2.91 -3.94
N MET A 128 3.95 -4.01 -4.29
CA MET A 128 4.56 -5.34 -4.24
C MET A 128 5.79 -5.46 -5.15
N VAL A 129 5.74 -4.88 -6.35
CA VAL A 129 6.91 -4.83 -7.26
C VAL A 129 8.05 -4.02 -6.65
N MET A 130 7.76 -2.85 -6.10
CA MET A 130 8.75 -2.00 -5.42
C MET A 130 9.40 -2.71 -4.24
N PHE A 131 8.62 -3.36 -3.37
CA PHE A 131 9.13 -4.11 -2.24
C PHE A 131 10.01 -5.29 -2.68
N GLY A 132 9.57 -6.04 -3.71
CA GLY A 132 10.34 -7.15 -4.27
C GLY A 132 11.70 -6.69 -4.83
N LYS A 133 11.74 -5.60 -5.60
CA LYS A 133 12.97 -5.02 -6.13
C LYS A 133 13.89 -4.49 -5.02
N ALA A 134 13.33 -3.86 -3.99
CA ALA A 134 14.11 -3.39 -2.85
C ALA A 134 14.76 -4.55 -2.07
N ILE A 135 14.03 -5.64 -1.84
CA ILE A 135 14.57 -6.85 -1.20
C ILE A 135 15.71 -7.45 -2.03
N ASP A 136 15.52 -7.58 -3.34
CA ASP A 136 16.54 -8.08 -4.27
C ASP A 136 17.79 -7.20 -4.23
N ARG A 137 17.62 -5.89 -4.31
CA ARG A 137 18.70 -4.90 -4.28
C ARG A 137 19.52 -4.95 -2.99
N VAL A 138 18.87 -5.19 -1.86
CA VAL A 138 19.54 -5.32 -0.54
C VAL A 138 20.28 -6.65 -0.39
N GLY A 139 19.94 -7.65 -1.19
CA GLY A 139 20.63 -8.96 -1.21
C GLY A 139 20.37 -9.82 0.03
N VAL A 140 19.26 -9.59 0.73
CA VAL A 140 18.82 -10.41 1.87
C VAL A 140 17.66 -11.30 1.45
N ARG A 141 17.66 -12.53 1.96
CA ARG A 141 16.61 -13.50 1.64
C ARG A 141 15.24 -13.02 2.16
N PRO A 142 14.20 -12.98 1.32
CA PRO A 142 12.88 -12.57 1.76
C PRO A 142 12.31 -13.52 2.82
N VAL A 143 11.65 -12.93 3.82
CA VAL A 143 10.96 -13.70 4.87
C VAL A 143 9.62 -14.18 4.33
N ARG A 144 9.33 -15.47 4.55
CA ARG A 144 8.06 -16.09 4.12
C ARG A 144 7.21 -16.46 5.33
N PRO A 145 5.89 -16.26 5.25
CA PRO A 145 4.99 -16.75 6.29
C PRO A 145 5.15 -18.25 6.49
N ARG A 146 5.04 -18.71 7.73
CA ARG A 146 5.06 -20.12 8.07
C ARG A 146 3.89 -20.86 7.40
N ARG A 147 4.00 -22.18 7.22
CA ARG A 147 2.97 -22.97 6.54
C ARG A 147 1.57 -22.79 7.13
N TYR A 148 1.47 -22.77 8.46
CA TYR A 148 0.18 -22.56 9.15
C TYR A 148 -0.39 -21.15 8.91
N GLN A 149 0.45 -20.10 8.86
CA GLN A 149 0.02 -18.73 8.55
C GLN A 149 -0.54 -18.64 7.13
N ARG A 150 0.12 -19.26 6.16
CA ARG A 150 -0.37 -19.34 4.77
C ARG A 150 -1.71 -20.06 4.69
N MET A 151 -1.86 -21.15 5.45
CA MET A 151 -3.14 -21.88 5.52
C MET A 151 -4.26 -20.99 6.08
N ILE A 152 -4.00 -20.25 7.17
CA ILE A 152 -4.98 -19.32 7.76
C ILE A 152 -5.34 -18.23 6.75
N ILE A 153 -4.35 -17.61 6.07
CA ILE A 153 -4.59 -16.59 5.05
C ILE A 153 -5.51 -17.11 3.94
N ASN A 154 -5.28 -18.35 3.48
CA ASN A 154 -6.12 -18.96 2.43
C ASN A 154 -7.54 -19.33 2.91
N LEU A 155 -7.77 -19.39 4.22
CA LEU A 155 -9.08 -19.68 4.81
C LEU A 155 -9.84 -18.42 5.24
N LEU A 156 -9.21 -17.24 5.15
CA LEU A 156 -9.90 -16.00 5.51
C LEU A 156 -11.10 -15.78 4.56
N PRO A 157 -12.31 -15.63 5.11
CA PRO A 157 -13.48 -15.29 4.33
C PRO A 157 -13.42 -13.78 4.01
N PHE A 158 -12.96 -13.44 2.85
CA PHE A 158 -13.08 -12.05 2.36
C PHE A 158 -14.37 -11.87 1.60
#